data_f1e64693b52315807c0eeb12dd9dbffd
#
_entry.id   f1e64693b52315807c0eeb12dd9dbffd
#
_cell.length_a   1.000
_cell.length_b   1.000
_cell.length_c   1.000
_cell.angle_alpha   90.00
_cell.angle_beta   90.00
_cell.angle_gamma   90.00
#
_symmetry.space_group_name_H-M   'P 1'
#
loop_
_entity.id
_entity.type
_entity.pdbx_description
1 polymer ?
#
loop_
_entity_poly.entity_id
_entity_poly.type
_entity_poly.pdbx_seq_one_letter_code
_entity_poly.pdbx_strand_id
1 'polypeptide(L)'
;MITHPLASFARLLPAVLLLSGCQLESFSERQARQRQQFMGEAASSQKPLLWISRRSPTADGAISSLMAAHLYGGQASISGELTPPTQAILQRCQQSAPEPAAELTGSAIGLVGVHEGSDLDPRVQASQVVAIVDHHASSSGSLALEQPRRIDLRPWGATATILEQQAQRLGVVLPKPLACAALGAIVNQTQGLQPASTTSQDRQSAARLARRAGIQQAQLLTTFELEAR
;
A
#
# COMPACT_ATOMS: atom_id res chain seq x y z
N MET A 1 -76.98 43.75 13.29
CA MET A 1 -76.33 42.39 13.29
C MET A 1 -75.20 42.44 12.24
N ILE A 2 -74.02 42.55 12.70
CA ILE A 2 -72.81 42.67 11.81
C ILE A 2 -71.95 41.47 12.16
N THR A 3 -71.80 40.55 11.23
CA THR A 3 -70.97 39.34 11.37
C THR A 3 -69.59 39.61 10.74
N HIS A 4 -68.53 39.55 11.55
CA HIS A 4 -67.18 39.64 11.08
C HIS A 4 -66.67 38.24 10.64
N PRO A 5 -65.89 38.08 9.54
CA PRO A 5 -65.21 36.86 9.24
C PRO A 5 -63.82 36.81 9.89
N LEU A 6 -63.52 35.66 10.49
CA LEU A 6 -62.20 35.32 11.05
C LEU A 6 -61.19 35.13 9.93
N ALA A 7 -60.13 35.90 9.95
CA ALA A 7 -58.96 35.72 9.08
C ALA A 7 -58.07 34.62 9.61
N SER A 8 -57.92 33.54 8.82
CA SER A 8 -57.02 32.43 9.09
C SER A 8 -55.59 32.79 8.70
N PHE A 9 -54.71 32.99 9.68
CA PHE A 9 -53.27 33.18 9.45
C PHE A 9 -52.60 31.85 9.21
N ALA A 10 -52.32 31.50 7.97
CA ALA A 10 -51.47 30.40 7.62
C ALA A 10 -50.01 30.76 7.98
N ARG A 11 -49.45 30.10 8.98
CA ARG A 11 -48.02 30.18 9.32
C ARG A 11 -47.21 29.43 8.27
N LEU A 12 -46.49 30.15 7.44
CA LEU A 12 -45.41 29.66 6.59
C LEU A 12 -44.23 29.28 7.47
N LEU A 13 -43.96 27.99 7.63
CA LEU A 13 -42.71 27.47 8.20
C LEU A 13 -41.62 27.67 7.15
N PRO A 14 -40.45 28.23 7.52
CA PRO A 14 -39.33 28.28 6.59
C PRO A 14 -38.80 26.87 6.35
N ALA A 15 -38.77 26.46 5.10
CA ALA A 15 -38.07 25.24 4.66
C ALA A 15 -36.55 25.44 4.94
N VAL A 16 -36.05 24.80 5.98
CA VAL A 16 -34.61 24.69 6.21
C VAL A 16 -34.08 23.76 5.13
N LEU A 17 -33.50 24.32 4.08
CA LEU A 17 -32.67 23.60 3.13
C LEU A 17 -31.44 23.08 3.91
N LEU A 18 -31.48 21.80 4.28
CA LEU A 18 -30.30 21.05 4.66
C LEU A 18 -29.39 20.94 3.42
N LEU A 19 -28.54 21.92 3.21
CA LEU A 19 -27.38 21.78 2.35
C LEU A 19 -26.51 20.68 2.99
N SER A 20 -26.66 19.45 2.50
CA SER A 20 -25.70 18.37 2.74
C SER A 20 -24.37 18.84 2.17
N GLY A 21 -23.60 19.52 3.02
CA GLY A 21 -22.22 19.90 2.71
C GLY A 21 -21.46 18.62 2.42
N CYS A 22 -21.06 18.43 1.17
CA CYS A 22 -20.11 17.41 0.79
C CYS A 22 -18.78 17.78 1.49
N GLN A 23 -18.62 17.33 2.75
CA GLN A 23 -17.36 17.50 3.45
C GLN A 23 -16.33 16.67 2.71
N LEU A 24 -15.31 17.33 2.17
CA LEU A 24 -14.18 16.65 1.57
C LEU A 24 -13.52 15.81 2.68
N GLU A 25 -13.61 14.49 2.53
CA GLU A 25 -12.99 13.52 3.43
C GLU A 25 -11.48 13.82 3.55
N SER A 26 -10.98 13.94 4.76
CA SER A 26 -9.55 14.16 5.00
C SER A 26 -8.72 12.96 4.53
N PHE A 27 -7.41 13.17 4.31
CA PHE A 27 -6.51 12.09 3.92
C PHE A 27 -6.52 10.95 4.96
N SER A 28 -6.52 11.27 6.25
CA SER A 28 -6.55 10.30 7.34
C SER A 28 -7.86 9.49 7.38
N GLU A 29 -9.01 10.12 7.17
CA GLU A 29 -10.30 9.41 7.09
C GLU A 29 -10.36 8.49 5.89
N ARG A 30 -9.88 8.94 4.74
CA ARG A 30 -9.79 8.10 3.54
C ARG A 30 -8.89 6.90 3.77
N GLN A 31 -7.72 7.09 4.37
CA GLN A 31 -6.79 6.01 4.69
C GLN A 31 -7.40 5.02 5.70
N ALA A 32 -8.09 5.51 6.73
CA ALA A 32 -8.79 4.67 7.69
C ALA A 32 -9.89 3.82 7.01
N ARG A 33 -10.69 4.43 6.13
CA ARG A 33 -11.73 3.72 5.36
C ARG A 33 -11.12 2.67 4.42
N GLN A 34 -10.03 3.00 3.75
CA GLN A 34 -9.32 2.08 2.87
C GLN A 34 -8.72 0.91 3.64
N ARG A 35 -8.14 1.18 4.82
CA ARG A 35 -7.68 0.15 5.74
C ARG A 35 -8.83 -0.77 6.14
N GLN A 36 -9.96 -0.21 6.55
CA GLN A 36 -11.16 -0.97 6.90
C GLN A 36 -11.64 -1.84 5.73
N GLN A 37 -11.71 -1.28 4.55
CA GLN A 37 -12.15 -1.99 3.34
C GLN A 37 -11.19 -3.11 2.94
N PHE A 38 -9.89 -2.89 3.07
CA PHE A 38 -8.87 -3.88 2.74
C PHE A 38 -8.74 -4.96 3.81
N MET A 39 -8.68 -4.56 5.07
CA MET A 39 -8.35 -5.45 6.19
C MET A 39 -9.60 -6.03 6.87
N GLY A 40 -10.80 -5.51 6.58
CA GLY A 40 -12.04 -5.92 7.23
C GLY A 40 -11.96 -5.74 8.75
N GLU A 41 -12.44 -6.73 9.51
CA GLU A 41 -12.46 -6.68 10.97
C GLU A 41 -11.07 -6.59 11.61
N ALA A 42 -10.01 -7.04 10.93
CA ALA A 42 -8.65 -6.90 11.40
C ALA A 42 -8.21 -5.42 11.55
N ALA A 43 -8.88 -4.50 10.82
CA ALA A 43 -8.63 -3.06 10.95
C ALA A 43 -9.09 -2.46 12.29
N SER A 44 -10.01 -3.12 12.99
CA SER A 44 -10.54 -2.68 14.30
C SER A 44 -9.60 -2.95 15.47
N SER A 45 -8.52 -3.71 15.24
CA SER A 45 -7.50 -3.97 16.26
C SER A 45 -6.87 -2.66 16.73
N GLN A 46 -6.83 -2.43 18.04
CA GLN A 46 -6.10 -1.31 18.66
C GLN A 46 -4.58 -1.49 18.62
N LYS A 47 -4.11 -2.65 18.15
CA LYS A 47 -2.67 -2.95 18.04
C LYS A 47 -2.03 -2.10 16.94
N PRO A 48 -0.78 -1.64 17.13
CA PRO A 48 0.00 -1.04 16.06
C PRO A 48 0.07 -1.98 14.84
N LEU A 49 -0.12 -1.45 13.64
CA LEU A 49 0.03 -2.19 12.40
C LEU A 49 1.41 -1.93 11.82
N LEU A 50 2.19 -3.00 11.64
CA LEU A 50 3.49 -2.95 10.99
C LEU A 50 3.43 -3.68 9.66
N TRP A 51 3.88 -3.02 8.59
CA TRP A 51 4.07 -3.63 7.28
C TRP A 51 5.53 -4.02 7.14
N ILE A 52 5.77 -5.32 7.04
CA ILE A 52 7.13 -5.88 6.96
C ILE A 52 7.27 -6.81 5.76
N SER A 53 8.49 -6.97 5.29
CA SER A 53 8.85 -7.96 4.27
C SER A 53 9.69 -9.09 4.87
N ARG A 54 10.32 -9.88 4.02
CA ARG A 54 11.26 -10.93 4.46
C ARG A 54 12.40 -10.37 5.32
N ARG A 55 13.00 -11.21 6.17
CA ARG A 55 14.10 -10.83 7.07
C ARG A 55 15.34 -10.28 6.35
N SER A 56 15.57 -10.67 5.08
CA SER A 56 16.57 -10.09 4.21
C SER A 56 15.84 -9.31 3.11
N PRO A 57 15.48 -8.03 3.34
CA PRO A 57 14.55 -7.31 2.50
C PRO A 57 15.15 -7.02 1.12
N THR A 58 14.42 -7.40 0.07
CA THR A 58 14.69 -6.96 -1.30
C THR A 58 14.23 -5.52 -1.49
N ALA A 59 14.60 -4.89 -2.59
CA ALA A 59 14.09 -3.57 -2.94
C ALA A 59 12.55 -3.58 -3.06
N ASP A 60 11.98 -4.62 -3.69
CA ASP A 60 10.54 -4.77 -3.82
C ASP A 60 9.87 -4.90 -2.45
N GLY A 61 10.36 -5.76 -1.57
CA GLY A 61 9.78 -5.95 -0.24
C GLY A 61 9.85 -4.69 0.64
N ALA A 62 11.03 -4.06 0.73
CA ALA A 62 11.22 -2.86 1.55
C ALA A 62 10.37 -1.67 1.07
N ILE A 63 10.31 -1.44 -0.24
CA ILE A 63 9.52 -0.34 -0.80
C ILE A 63 8.03 -0.66 -0.76
N SER A 64 7.64 -1.92 -0.93
CA SER A 64 6.26 -2.36 -0.77
C SER A 64 5.74 -2.14 0.66
N SER A 65 6.58 -2.25 1.69
CA SER A 65 6.16 -1.90 3.05
C SER A 65 5.79 -0.41 3.19
N LEU A 66 6.56 0.48 2.57
CA LEU A 66 6.24 1.93 2.50
C LEU A 66 4.93 2.19 1.74
N MET A 67 4.72 1.50 0.62
CA MET A 67 3.48 1.62 -0.16
C MET A 67 2.27 1.14 0.62
N ALA A 68 2.37 -0.01 1.29
CA ALA A 68 1.28 -0.57 2.07
C ALA A 68 0.92 0.34 3.27
N ALA A 69 1.93 0.86 3.98
CA ALA A 69 1.72 1.82 5.05
C ALA A 69 1.05 3.12 4.56
N HIS A 70 1.44 3.61 3.37
CA HIS A 70 0.79 4.77 2.76
C HIS A 70 -0.67 4.49 2.38
N LEU A 71 -0.98 3.31 1.85
CA LEU A 71 -2.32 2.93 1.42
C LEU A 71 -3.26 2.63 2.58
N TYR A 72 -2.80 1.89 3.57
CA TYR A 72 -3.66 1.28 4.59
C TYR A 72 -3.40 1.78 6.01
N GLY A 73 -2.47 2.70 6.17
CA GLY A 73 -2.02 3.14 7.50
C GLY A 73 -1.09 2.14 8.16
N GLY A 74 -0.66 2.47 9.35
CA GLY A 74 0.38 1.72 10.05
C GLY A 74 1.77 2.25 9.72
N GLN A 75 2.78 1.46 10.03
CA GLN A 75 4.19 1.82 9.86
C GLN A 75 4.89 0.81 8.95
N ALA A 76 5.70 1.30 8.03
CA ALA A 76 6.62 0.46 7.26
C ALA A 76 7.84 0.13 8.09
N SER A 77 8.18 -1.15 8.18
CA SER A 77 9.33 -1.61 8.95
C SER A 77 10.12 -2.70 8.22
N ILE A 78 11.38 -2.86 8.59
CA ILE A 78 12.28 -3.90 8.07
C ILE A 78 12.91 -4.69 9.21
N SER A 79 13.14 -5.99 8.99
CA SER A 79 13.76 -6.88 9.98
C SER A 79 15.27 -7.08 9.80
N GLY A 80 15.83 -6.58 8.71
CA GLY A 80 17.26 -6.70 8.38
C GLY A 80 17.81 -5.46 7.70
N GLU A 81 19.03 -5.56 7.23
CA GLU A 81 19.69 -4.47 6.53
C GLU A 81 19.17 -4.33 5.10
N LEU A 82 19.10 -3.08 4.63
CA LEU A 82 18.76 -2.78 3.24
C LEU A 82 19.94 -3.14 2.33
N THR A 83 19.63 -3.81 1.24
CA THR A 83 20.65 -4.10 0.21
C THR A 83 21.15 -2.82 -0.46
N PRO A 84 22.41 -2.79 -0.99
CA PRO A 84 22.92 -1.63 -1.71
C PRO A 84 22.01 -1.14 -2.85
N PRO A 85 21.38 -2.01 -3.68
CA PRO A 85 20.43 -1.55 -4.68
C PRO A 85 19.20 -0.85 -4.06
N THR A 86 18.69 -1.35 -2.93
CA THR A 86 17.55 -0.72 -2.23
C THR A 86 17.94 0.67 -1.72
N GLN A 87 19.11 0.80 -1.10
CA GLN A 87 19.62 2.08 -0.60
C GLN A 87 19.78 3.10 -1.74
N ALA A 88 20.36 2.68 -2.87
CA ALA A 88 20.53 3.52 -4.05
C ALA A 88 19.18 4.02 -4.62
N ILE A 89 18.19 3.15 -4.72
CA ILE A 89 16.82 3.52 -5.15
C ILE A 89 16.21 4.56 -4.21
N LEU A 90 16.24 4.31 -2.90
CA LEU A 90 15.68 5.22 -1.91
C LEU A 90 16.36 6.59 -1.94
N GLN A 91 17.68 6.62 -1.97
CA GLN A 91 18.48 7.84 -2.07
C GLN A 91 18.16 8.62 -3.37
N ARG A 92 18.17 7.94 -4.51
CA ARG A 92 17.85 8.52 -5.82
C ARG A 92 16.46 9.17 -5.84
N CYS A 93 15.50 8.53 -5.20
CA CYS A 93 14.11 8.98 -5.14
C CYS A 93 13.83 9.97 -4.00
N GLN A 94 14.81 10.28 -3.17
CA GLN A 94 14.63 11.10 -1.96
C GLN A 94 13.49 10.56 -1.06
N GLN A 95 13.38 9.22 -1.02
CA GLN A 95 12.41 8.52 -0.19
C GLN A 95 13.09 8.02 1.08
N SER A 96 12.53 8.35 2.24
CA SER A 96 13.00 7.81 3.52
C SER A 96 12.86 6.29 3.55
N ALA A 97 13.85 5.63 4.14
CA ALA A 97 13.82 4.20 4.36
C ALA A 97 12.71 3.79 5.35
N PRO A 98 12.22 2.53 5.29
CA PRO A 98 11.44 1.97 6.39
C PRO A 98 12.29 1.90 7.66
N GLU A 99 11.65 2.09 8.82
CA GLU A 99 12.33 1.99 10.09
C GLU A 99 12.65 0.53 10.46
N PRO A 100 13.75 0.27 11.17
CA PRO A 100 14.00 -1.06 11.72
C PRO A 100 12.85 -1.51 12.64
N ALA A 101 12.45 -2.78 12.52
CA ALA A 101 11.42 -3.36 13.37
C ALA A 101 11.99 -3.66 14.77
N ALA A 102 11.96 -2.66 15.64
CA ALA A 102 12.49 -2.76 17.00
C ALA A 102 11.65 -3.76 17.84
N GLU A 103 10.33 -3.63 17.84
CA GLU A 103 9.41 -4.45 18.62
C GLU A 103 8.27 -4.97 17.73
N LEU A 104 8.11 -6.28 17.70
CA LEU A 104 7.03 -6.95 16.96
C LEU A 104 5.93 -7.51 17.88
N THR A 105 6.26 -7.70 19.17
CA THR A 105 5.32 -8.26 20.15
C THR A 105 4.11 -7.34 20.32
N GLY A 106 2.92 -7.91 20.28
CA GLY A 106 1.69 -7.15 20.42
C GLY A 106 1.26 -6.33 19.21
N SER A 107 2.05 -6.32 18.12
CA SER A 107 1.68 -5.65 16.87
C SER A 107 0.84 -6.54 15.97
N ALA A 108 -0.01 -5.93 15.15
CA ALA A 108 -0.60 -6.58 13.98
C ALA A 108 0.38 -6.48 12.81
N ILE A 109 0.55 -7.56 12.06
CA ILE A 109 1.56 -7.65 11.00
C ILE A 109 0.87 -7.76 9.64
N GLY A 110 1.21 -6.84 8.74
CA GLY A 110 0.96 -6.98 7.31
C GLY A 110 2.25 -7.43 6.60
N LEU A 111 2.17 -8.50 5.84
CA LEU A 111 3.29 -9.04 5.08
C LEU A 111 3.26 -8.54 3.64
N VAL A 112 4.40 -8.13 3.10
CA VAL A 112 4.56 -7.70 1.71
C VAL A 112 5.77 -8.37 1.06
N GLY A 113 5.55 -8.97 -0.11
CA GLY A 113 6.61 -9.67 -0.86
C GLY A 113 7.16 -10.90 -0.15
N VAL A 114 6.37 -11.48 0.75
CA VAL A 114 6.72 -12.70 1.48
C VAL A 114 5.47 -13.34 2.09
N HIS A 115 5.39 -14.66 2.03
CA HIS A 115 4.43 -15.47 2.77
C HIS A 115 5.01 -16.84 3.16
N GLU A 116 6.29 -17.08 2.90
CA GLU A 116 7.03 -18.27 3.34
C GLU A 116 7.51 -18.08 4.77
N GLY A 117 7.13 -19.00 5.68
CA GLY A 117 7.47 -18.90 7.11
C GLY A 117 8.97 -18.86 7.38
N SER A 118 9.78 -19.59 6.61
CA SER A 118 11.24 -19.64 6.74
C SER A 118 11.93 -18.29 6.40
N ASP A 119 11.28 -17.46 5.63
CA ASP A 119 11.81 -16.16 5.17
C ASP A 119 11.45 -15.00 6.09
N LEU A 120 10.56 -15.23 7.04
CA LEU A 120 10.13 -14.21 7.99
C LEU A 120 11.17 -14.01 9.11
N ASP A 121 11.08 -12.87 9.76
CA ASP A 121 11.71 -12.63 11.03
C ASP A 121 11.18 -13.67 12.04
N PRO A 122 12.03 -14.41 12.76
CA PRO A 122 11.60 -15.47 13.69
C PRO A 122 10.74 -14.96 14.87
N ARG A 123 10.72 -13.64 15.09
CA ARG A 123 9.85 -12.99 16.09
C ARG A 123 8.40 -12.85 15.61
N VAL A 124 8.13 -13.02 14.30
CA VAL A 124 6.77 -12.95 13.75
C VAL A 124 6.01 -14.24 14.03
N GLN A 125 4.85 -14.11 14.65
CA GLN A 125 3.94 -15.22 14.90
C GLN A 125 2.79 -15.20 13.89
N ALA A 126 2.34 -16.35 13.42
CA ALA A 126 1.23 -16.47 12.47
C ALA A 126 -0.06 -15.81 12.98
N SER A 127 -0.30 -15.83 14.29
CA SER A 127 -1.44 -15.17 14.94
C SER A 127 -1.43 -13.64 14.85
N GLN A 128 -0.27 -13.04 14.59
CA GLN A 128 -0.15 -11.57 14.40
C GLN A 128 -0.46 -11.13 12.97
N VAL A 129 -0.38 -12.06 12.00
CA VAL A 129 -0.52 -11.73 10.58
C VAL A 129 -1.97 -11.45 10.25
N VAL A 130 -2.25 -10.23 9.82
CA VAL A 130 -3.58 -9.74 9.47
C VAL A 130 -3.78 -9.52 7.97
N ALA A 131 -2.71 -9.38 7.21
CA ALA A 131 -2.75 -9.21 5.76
C ALA A 131 -1.49 -9.75 5.10
N ILE A 132 -1.63 -10.22 3.86
CA ILE A 132 -0.52 -10.62 2.98
C ILE A 132 -0.77 -10.02 1.60
N VAL A 133 0.24 -9.36 1.04
CA VAL A 133 0.28 -8.94 -0.36
C VAL A 133 1.59 -9.44 -0.96
N ASP A 134 1.52 -10.37 -1.91
CA ASP A 134 2.74 -10.99 -2.43
C ASP A 134 2.58 -11.41 -3.90
N HIS A 135 3.71 -11.46 -4.59
CA HIS A 135 3.79 -11.87 -5.99
C HIS A 135 4.36 -13.29 -6.19
N HIS A 136 4.86 -13.91 -5.13
CA HIS A 136 5.40 -15.28 -5.18
C HIS A 136 4.28 -16.32 -5.26
N ALA A 137 4.58 -17.45 -5.88
CA ALA A 137 3.70 -18.61 -5.87
C ALA A 137 3.66 -19.24 -4.47
N SER A 138 2.51 -19.77 -4.09
CA SER A 138 2.39 -20.53 -2.84
C SER A 138 3.14 -21.86 -2.92
N SER A 139 3.77 -22.24 -1.82
CA SER A 139 4.48 -23.52 -1.69
C SER A 139 4.08 -24.23 -0.39
N SER A 140 4.67 -25.38 -0.13
CA SER A 140 4.48 -26.11 1.13
C SER A 140 5.08 -25.40 2.35
N GLY A 141 5.95 -24.39 2.14
CA GLY A 141 6.52 -23.55 3.18
C GLY A 141 5.70 -22.29 3.48
N SER A 142 4.60 -22.07 2.76
CA SER A 142 3.72 -20.94 2.98
C SER A 142 3.16 -20.90 4.39
N LEU A 143 3.07 -19.72 4.97
CA LEU A 143 2.61 -19.52 6.34
C LEU A 143 1.18 -20.04 6.52
N ALA A 144 1.01 -21.00 7.44
CA ALA A 144 -0.31 -21.50 7.83
C ALA A 144 -0.99 -20.49 8.75
N LEU A 145 -2.11 -19.93 8.31
CA LEU A 145 -2.92 -18.99 9.08
C LEU A 145 -4.12 -19.71 9.68
N GLU A 146 -4.30 -19.58 10.99
CA GLU A 146 -5.39 -20.23 11.73
C GLU A 146 -6.76 -19.60 11.47
N GLN A 147 -6.78 -18.33 11.09
CA GLN A 147 -8.00 -17.56 10.87
C GLN A 147 -7.99 -16.89 9.50
N PRO A 148 -9.17 -16.59 8.94
CA PRO A 148 -9.25 -15.82 7.72
C PRO A 148 -8.51 -14.49 7.85
N ARG A 149 -7.71 -14.19 6.82
CA ARG A 149 -6.93 -12.95 6.72
C ARG A 149 -7.12 -12.36 5.33
N ARG A 150 -6.76 -11.11 5.17
CA ARG A 150 -6.71 -10.53 3.84
C ARG A 150 -5.45 -11.01 3.12
N ILE A 151 -5.65 -11.76 2.03
CA ILE A 151 -4.56 -12.31 1.22
C ILE A 151 -4.78 -11.85 -0.22
N ASP A 152 -3.78 -11.20 -0.80
CA ASP A 152 -3.74 -10.81 -2.22
C ASP A 152 -2.45 -11.35 -2.84
N LEU A 153 -2.53 -12.53 -3.43
CA LEU A 153 -1.42 -13.19 -4.11
C LEU A 153 -1.65 -13.10 -5.62
N ARG A 154 -0.68 -12.56 -6.35
CA ARG A 154 -0.76 -12.41 -7.81
C ARG A 154 0.58 -12.77 -8.45
N PRO A 155 0.60 -13.65 -9.46
CA PRO A 155 1.82 -14.08 -10.13
C PRO A 155 2.32 -12.97 -11.09
N TRP A 156 2.64 -11.81 -10.55
CA TRP A 156 3.19 -10.67 -11.28
C TRP A 156 4.69 -10.53 -11.00
N GLY A 157 5.36 -9.62 -11.71
CA GLY A 157 6.79 -9.46 -11.57
C GLY A 157 7.24 -8.84 -10.25
N ALA A 158 6.37 -8.08 -9.56
CA ALA A 158 6.70 -7.42 -8.32
C ALA A 158 5.47 -7.19 -7.42
N THR A 159 5.65 -7.20 -6.10
CA THR A 159 4.63 -6.83 -5.11
C THR A 159 4.26 -5.35 -5.22
N ALA A 160 5.23 -4.49 -5.52
CA ALA A 160 4.98 -3.07 -5.79
C ALA A 160 3.99 -2.84 -6.94
N THR A 161 3.94 -3.74 -7.94
CA THR A 161 2.92 -3.72 -9.00
C THR A 161 1.53 -3.95 -8.45
N ILE A 162 1.37 -4.90 -7.52
CA ILE A 162 0.07 -5.20 -6.89
C ILE A 162 -0.42 -3.98 -6.10
N LEU A 163 0.46 -3.39 -5.29
CA LEU A 163 0.13 -2.23 -4.47
C LEU A 163 -0.14 -0.98 -5.31
N GLU A 164 0.58 -0.78 -6.42
CA GLU A 164 0.29 0.32 -7.35
C GLU A 164 -1.11 0.16 -7.96
N GLN A 165 -1.49 -1.05 -8.37
CA GLN A 165 -2.83 -1.29 -8.89
C GLN A 165 -3.90 -1.09 -7.80
N GLN A 166 -3.62 -1.46 -6.56
CA GLN A 166 -4.52 -1.17 -5.43
C GLN A 166 -4.65 0.34 -5.21
N ALA A 167 -3.55 1.11 -5.28
CA ALA A 167 -3.59 2.57 -5.22
C ALA A 167 -4.53 3.16 -6.28
N GLN A 168 -4.44 2.66 -7.53
CA GLN A 168 -5.35 3.09 -8.62
C GLN A 168 -6.81 2.79 -8.30
N ARG A 169 -7.12 1.57 -7.84
CA ARG A 169 -8.50 1.16 -7.49
C ARG A 169 -9.09 1.98 -6.35
N LEU A 170 -8.25 2.37 -5.39
CA LEU A 170 -8.64 3.15 -4.23
C LEU A 170 -8.64 4.66 -4.49
N GLY A 171 -8.19 5.11 -5.66
CA GLY A 171 -8.04 6.53 -5.99
C GLY A 171 -6.97 7.23 -5.14
N VAL A 172 -6.00 6.48 -4.61
CA VAL A 172 -4.90 7.02 -3.81
C VAL A 172 -3.74 7.41 -4.70
N VAL A 173 -3.29 8.65 -4.55
CA VAL A 173 -2.14 9.17 -5.30
C VAL A 173 -0.88 8.99 -4.47
N LEU A 174 0.07 8.20 -4.97
CA LEU A 174 1.38 8.07 -4.32
C LEU A 174 2.16 9.40 -4.42
N PRO A 175 2.81 9.86 -3.34
CA PRO A 175 3.74 10.98 -3.39
C PRO A 175 4.86 10.74 -4.41
N LYS A 176 5.40 11.79 -5.02
CA LYS A 176 6.44 11.68 -6.05
C LYS A 176 7.66 10.84 -5.62
N PRO A 177 8.23 11.02 -4.41
CA PRO A 177 9.31 10.17 -3.92
C PRO A 177 8.94 8.69 -3.85
N LEU A 178 7.76 8.38 -3.30
CA LEU A 178 7.30 7.00 -3.16
C LEU A 178 6.98 6.38 -4.52
N ALA A 179 6.40 7.13 -5.46
CA ALA A 179 6.16 6.67 -6.82
C ALA A 179 7.48 6.37 -7.57
N CYS A 180 8.52 7.19 -7.38
CA CYS A 180 9.86 6.94 -7.90
C CYS A 180 10.46 5.66 -7.29
N ALA A 181 10.39 5.50 -5.97
CA ALA A 181 10.90 4.30 -5.29
C ALA A 181 10.16 3.03 -5.75
N ALA A 182 8.83 3.08 -5.84
CA ALA A 182 8.01 1.98 -6.34
C ALA A 182 8.39 1.58 -7.79
N LEU A 183 8.65 2.57 -8.64
CA LEU A 183 9.17 2.32 -9.98
C LEU A 183 10.51 1.58 -9.93
N GLY A 184 11.45 2.06 -9.10
CA GLY A 184 12.74 1.42 -8.91
C GLY A 184 12.62 -0.01 -8.38
N ALA A 185 11.68 -0.26 -7.48
CA ALA A 185 11.38 -1.60 -6.97
C ALA A 185 10.94 -2.55 -8.09
N ILE A 186 9.97 -2.13 -8.93
CA ILE A 186 9.49 -2.93 -10.07
C ILE A 186 10.64 -3.19 -11.04
N VAL A 187 11.38 -2.14 -11.42
CA VAL A 187 12.47 -2.26 -12.40
C VAL A 187 13.58 -3.17 -11.88
N ASN A 188 13.95 -3.06 -10.59
CA ASN A 188 14.93 -3.93 -9.97
C ASN A 188 14.46 -5.39 -9.92
N GLN A 189 13.24 -5.65 -9.43
CA GLN A 189 12.69 -6.99 -9.28
C GLN A 189 12.50 -7.69 -10.63
N THR A 190 12.13 -6.95 -11.68
CA THR A 190 11.93 -7.46 -13.03
C THR A 190 13.18 -7.41 -13.90
N GLN A 191 14.35 -7.11 -13.32
CA GLN A 191 15.63 -7.03 -14.02
C GLN A 191 15.57 -6.08 -15.24
N GLY A 192 15.02 -4.89 -15.05
CA GLY A 192 14.88 -3.92 -16.12
C GLY A 192 13.69 -4.17 -17.05
N LEU A 193 12.62 -4.75 -16.55
CA LEU A 193 11.42 -5.14 -17.30
C LEU A 193 11.72 -6.22 -18.38
N GLN A 194 12.64 -7.14 -18.06
CA GLN A 194 12.94 -8.27 -18.96
C GLN A 194 11.71 -9.16 -19.18
N PRO A 195 11.49 -9.68 -20.39
CA PRO A 195 10.27 -10.46 -20.72
C PRO A 195 10.03 -11.67 -19.82
N ALA A 196 11.10 -12.35 -19.39
CA ALA A 196 10.99 -13.56 -18.57
C ALA A 196 10.48 -13.32 -17.15
N SER A 197 10.64 -12.09 -16.61
CA SER A 197 10.28 -11.72 -15.24
C SER A 197 9.17 -10.64 -15.17
N THR A 198 8.58 -10.27 -16.30
CA THR A 198 7.71 -9.10 -16.39
C THR A 198 6.37 -9.43 -17.03
N THR A 199 5.29 -9.11 -16.34
CA THR A 199 3.93 -9.19 -16.89
C THR A 199 3.51 -7.88 -17.57
N SER A 200 2.37 -7.90 -18.25
CA SER A 200 1.75 -6.68 -18.79
C SER A 200 1.37 -5.69 -17.67
N GLN A 201 1.03 -6.20 -16.49
CA GLN A 201 0.68 -5.37 -15.33
C GLN A 201 1.89 -4.59 -14.82
N ASP A 202 3.06 -5.23 -14.74
CA ASP A 202 4.31 -4.58 -14.34
C ASP A 202 4.66 -3.43 -15.29
N ARG A 203 4.57 -3.65 -16.61
CA ARG A 203 4.83 -2.60 -17.60
C ARG A 203 3.87 -1.43 -17.47
N GLN A 204 2.58 -1.69 -17.26
CA GLN A 204 1.57 -0.65 -17.09
C GLN A 204 1.80 0.15 -15.80
N SER A 205 2.07 -0.54 -14.69
CA SER A 205 2.38 0.11 -13.40
C SER A 205 3.66 0.93 -13.49
N ALA A 206 4.73 0.38 -14.08
CA ALA A 206 5.97 1.11 -14.29
C ALA A 206 5.76 2.38 -15.13
N ALA A 207 4.95 2.31 -16.20
CA ALA A 207 4.65 3.48 -17.03
C ALA A 207 3.85 4.55 -16.26
N ARG A 208 2.90 4.17 -15.39
CA ARG A 208 2.16 5.12 -14.55
C ARG A 208 3.06 5.77 -13.50
N LEU A 209 3.88 4.96 -12.82
CA LEU A 209 4.82 5.43 -11.80
C LEU A 209 5.89 6.34 -12.40
N ALA A 210 6.41 6.03 -13.60
CA ALA A 210 7.36 6.87 -14.31
C ALA A 210 6.78 8.27 -14.59
N ARG A 211 5.54 8.33 -15.12
CA ARG A 211 4.85 9.63 -15.29
C ARG A 211 4.67 10.37 -13.98
N ARG A 212 4.28 9.68 -12.91
CA ARG A 212 4.11 10.30 -11.58
C ARG A 212 5.42 10.81 -11.00
N ALA A 213 6.50 10.07 -11.18
CA ALA A 213 7.86 10.43 -10.74
C ALA A 213 8.50 11.51 -11.62
N GLY A 214 8.01 11.73 -12.84
CA GLY A 214 8.62 12.63 -13.83
C GLY A 214 9.87 12.02 -14.48
N ILE A 215 9.93 10.68 -14.60
CA ILE A 215 11.02 9.92 -15.21
C ILE A 215 10.59 9.48 -16.60
N GLN A 216 11.42 9.73 -17.60
CA GLN A 216 11.16 9.27 -18.97
C GLN A 216 11.42 7.77 -19.09
N GLN A 217 10.56 7.06 -19.81
CA GLN A 217 10.68 5.60 -19.96
C GLN A 217 12.02 5.17 -20.55
N ALA A 218 12.58 5.93 -21.47
CA ALA A 218 13.91 5.67 -22.05
C ALA A 218 15.06 5.76 -21.05
N GLN A 219 14.83 6.39 -19.89
CA GLN A 219 15.83 6.61 -18.85
C GLN A 219 15.72 5.61 -17.68
N LEU A 220 14.77 4.65 -17.71
CA LEU A 220 14.51 3.77 -16.57
C LEU A 220 15.76 2.99 -16.12
N LEU A 221 16.48 2.37 -17.06
CA LEU A 221 17.64 1.56 -16.74
C LEU A 221 18.78 2.40 -16.17
N THR A 222 19.08 3.52 -16.81
CA THR A 222 20.13 4.45 -16.35
C THR A 222 19.75 5.17 -15.05
N THR A 223 18.47 5.44 -14.85
CA THR A 223 17.97 6.07 -13.61
C THR A 223 18.24 5.19 -12.40
N PHE A 224 18.12 3.87 -12.53
CA PHE A 224 18.31 2.93 -11.43
C PHE A 224 19.62 2.13 -11.53
N GLU A 225 20.56 2.57 -12.39
CA GLU A 225 21.89 1.97 -12.57
C GLU A 225 21.85 0.46 -12.87
N LEU A 226 20.82 0.04 -13.61
CA LEU A 226 20.73 -1.32 -14.09
C LEU A 226 21.50 -1.44 -15.40
N GLU A 227 22.52 -2.29 -15.42
CA GLU A 227 23.21 -2.63 -16.64
C GLU A 227 22.26 -3.32 -17.62
N ALA A 228 22.27 -2.88 -18.88
CA ALA A 228 21.60 -3.59 -19.98
C ALA A 228 22.33 -4.93 -20.18
N ARG A 229 21.77 -6.03 -19.71
CA ARG A 229 22.27 -7.39 -19.94
C ARG A 229 21.69 -7.96 -21.22
#